data_43b0e4b2e633b3c17fe37b96d413a982
#
_entry.id   43b0e4b2e633b3c17fe37b96d413a982
#
_cell.length_a   1.000
_cell.length_b   1.000
_cell.length_c   1.000
_cell.angle_alpha   90.00
_cell.angle_beta   90.00
_cell.angle_gamma   90.00
#
_symmetry.space_group_name_H-M   'P 1'
#
loop_
_entity.id
_entity.type
_entity.pdbx_description
1 polymer ?
#
loop_
_entity_poly.entity_id
_entity_poly.type
_entity_poly.pdbx_seq_one_letter_code
_entity_poly.pdbx_strand_id
1 'polypeptide(L)'
;VQNNSLHGTAIVMETATGKIKAIANLGKQRDSIYTEDLNYGIGKATEPGSVFKLATLLSLLEDKYVDINSIVDCEGGQKRFYGLPIRDAHLGDGQLTIKDAFAKSSNVAFAKLADQYYHEQPAKFLEHLRRFRLDQMTGVDITASSGRPLIKKPTSRSWSKTTIPFMAHGYEELVTPLHMLMLYNAVANDGKMMKPY
;
A
#
# COMPACT_ATOMS: atom_id res chain seq x y z
N VAL A 1 16.71 -0.65 -18.92
CA VAL A 1 15.51 -1.18 -18.27
C VAL A 1 14.99 -2.37 -19.05
N GLN A 2 15.35 -3.58 -18.58
CA GLN A 2 15.11 -4.84 -19.32
C GLN A 2 13.71 -5.44 -19.07
N ASN A 3 12.87 -4.80 -18.21
CA ASN A 3 11.63 -5.42 -17.74
C ASN A 3 10.39 -5.11 -18.57
N ASN A 4 10.55 -4.50 -19.74
CA ASN A 4 9.45 -4.16 -20.66
C ASN A 4 8.26 -3.44 -19.97
N SER A 5 8.51 -2.76 -18.84
CA SER A 5 7.51 -2.00 -18.09
C SER A 5 6.99 -0.82 -18.91
N LEU A 6 5.70 -0.46 -18.74
CA LEU A 6 5.13 0.69 -19.45
C LEU A 6 5.68 2.02 -18.93
N HIS A 7 6.02 2.09 -17.66
CA HIS A 7 6.61 3.25 -17.01
C HIS A 7 7.31 2.86 -15.72
N GLY A 8 8.16 3.75 -15.22
CA GLY A 8 8.82 3.64 -13.93
C GLY A 8 9.02 5.02 -13.31
N THR A 9 9.08 5.05 -11.98
CA THR A 9 9.40 6.26 -11.22
C THR A 9 10.35 5.92 -10.08
N ALA A 10 11.20 6.88 -9.72
CA ALA A 10 12.02 6.83 -8.51
C ALA A 10 11.94 8.19 -7.82
N ILE A 11 11.73 8.19 -6.50
CA ILE A 11 11.68 9.39 -5.67
C ILE A 11 12.65 9.23 -4.51
N VAL A 12 13.47 10.25 -4.28
CA VAL A 12 14.33 10.34 -3.10
C VAL A 12 13.83 11.49 -2.24
N MET A 13 13.45 11.19 -1.01
CA MET A 13 12.93 12.17 -0.05
C MET A 13 13.71 12.07 1.27
N GLU A 14 14.12 13.20 1.80
CA GLU A 14 14.80 13.29 3.08
C GLU A 14 13.81 13.01 4.21
N THR A 15 14.13 12.02 5.03
CA THR A 15 13.22 11.49 6.04
C THR A 15 12.85 12.53 7.09
N ALA A 16 13.84 13.27 7.59
CA ALA A 16 13.65 14.23 8.69
C ALA A 16 12.86 15.48 8.31
N THR A 17 12.87 15.88 7.03
CA THR A 17 12.31 17.16 6.60
C THR A 17 11.14 17.03 5.61
N GLY A 18 11.07 15.92 4.86
CA GLY A 18 10.16 15.77 3.74
C GLY A 18 10.66 16.38 2.43
N LYS A 19 11.89 16.92 2.41
CA LYS A 19 12.47 17.53 1.22
C LYS A 19 12.70 16.49 0.13
N ILE A 20 12.12 16.72 -1.05
CA ILE A 20 12.36 15.89 -2.22
C ILE A 20 13.72 16.26 -2.80
N LYS A 21 14.63 15.30 -2.85
CA LYS A 21 16.00 15.48 -3.37
C LYS A 21 16.09 15.16 -4.85
N ALA A 22 15.30 14.20 -5.33
CA ALA A 22 15.24 13.81 -6.73
C ALA A 22 13.93 13.11 -7.04
N ILE A 23 13.45 13.32 -8.26
CA ILE A 23 12.38 12.53 -8.89
C ILE A 23 12.85 12.19 -10.30
N ALA A 24 12.75 10.93 -10.68
CA ALA A 24 12.99 10.48 -12.04
C ALA A 24 11.78 9.68 -12.52
N ASN A 25 11.35 9.94 -13.74
CA ASN A 25 10.20 9.29 -14.35
C ASN A 25 10.55 8.89 -15.78
N LEU A 26 10.18 7.67 -16.16
CA LEU A 26 10.35 7.19 -17.53
C LEU A 26 9.06 6.53 -18.00
N GLY A 27 8.55 6.96 -19.12
CA GLY A 27 7.44 6.36 -19.85
C GLY A 27 7.91 5.71 -21.15
N LYS A 28 7.37 4.51 -21.44
CA LYS A 28 7.66 3.81 -22.68
C LYS A 28 6.94 4.49 -23.84
N GLN A 29 7.71 4.93 -24.81
CA GLN A 29 7.23 5.48 -26.08
C GLN A 29 7.11 4.37 -27.14
N ARG A 30 6.74 4.76 -28.36
CA ARG A 30 6.83 3.84 -29.51
C ARG A 30 8.27 3.35 -29.66
N ASP A 31 8.44 2.16 -30.20
CA ASP A 31 9.75 1.55 -30.48
C ASP A 31 10.62 1.22 -29.27
N SER A 32 9.99 1.01 -28.11
CA SER A 32 10.69 0.62 -26.86
C SER A 32 11.67 1.66 -26.31
N ILE A 33 11.57 2.90 -26.76
CA ILE A 33 12.32 4.03 -26.21
C ILE A 33 11.63 4.51 -24.94
N TYR A 34 12.39 4.83 -23.91
CA TYR A 34 11.88 5.42 -22.67
C TYR A 34 12.32 6.88 -22.58
N THR A 35 11.36 7.75 -22.36
CA THR A 35 11.60 9.18 -22.17
C THR A 35 10.90 9.67 -20.92
N GLU A 36 11.35 10.79 -20.39
CA GLU A 36 10.62 11.50 -19.34
C GLU A 36 9.42 12.20 -19.98
N ASP A 37 8.21 11.87 -19.50
CA ASP A 37 6.95 12.41 -20.00
C ASP A 37 6.02 12.87 -18.89
N LEU A 38 5.49 11.95 -18.06
CA LEU A 38 4.59 12.22 -16.97
C LEU A 38 5.30 11.97 -15.63
N ASN A 39 5.07 12.83 -14.65
CA ASN A 39 5.52 12.55 -13.29
C ASN A 39 4.64 11.47 -12.63
N TYR A 40 4.96 10.21 -12.89
CA TYR A 40 4.22 9.05 -12.37
C TYR A 40 4.25 8.98 -10.85
N GLY A 41 5.32 9.47 -10.23
CA GLY A 41 5.50 9.44 -8.78
C GLY A 41 4.46 10.25 -8.00
N ILE A 42 3.96 11.31 -8.63
CA ILE A 42 3.01 12.27 -8.04
C ILE A 42 1.66 12.23 -8.78
N GLY A 43 1.71 12.13 -10.10
CA GLY A 43 0.56 12.33 -10.99
C GLY A 43 -0.27 11.08 -11.27
N LYS A 44 0.19 9.87 -10.94
CA LYS A 44 -0.52 8.64 -11.25
C LYS A 44 -0.82 7.84 -9.98
N ALA A 45 -2.09 7.80 -9.59
CA ALA A 45 -2.56 6.89 -8.55
C ALA A 45 -2.87 5.52 -9.16
N THR A 46 -2.33 4.47 -8.56
CA THR A 46 -2.50 3.07 -8.96
C THR A 46 -2.69 2.20 -7.72
N GLU A 47 -3.10 0.98 -7.90
CA GLU A 47 -3.06 -0.02 -6.83
C GLU A 47 -1.61 -0.19 -6.35
N PRO A 48 -1.34 0.05 -5.06
CA PRO A 48 0.03 0.03 -4.52
C PRO A 48 0.60 -1.38 -4.40
N GLY A 49 -0.25 -2.40 -4.35
CA GLY A 49 0.18 -3.77 -4.10
C GLY A 49 0.85 -3.93 -2.72
N SER A 50 1.80 -4.85 -2.62
CA SER A 50 2.38 -5.31 -1.35
C SER A 50 3.04 -4.24 -0.49
N VAL A 51 3.42 -3.09 -1.03
CA VAL A 51 3.94 -1.97 -0.21
C VAL A 51 2.87 -1.40 0.71
N PHE A 52 1.58 -1.62 0.41
CA PHE A 52 0.47 -1.19 1.26
C PHE A 52 0.33 -2.01 2.56
N LYS A 53 0.89 -3.21 2.62
CA LYS A 53 0.86 -4.05 3.83
C LYS A 53 1.44 -3.35 5.07
N LEU A 54 2.31 -2.36 4.88
CA LEU A 54 2.77 -1.53 5.99
C LEU A 54 1.60 -0.78 6.66
N ALA A 55 0.68 -0.21 5.87
CA ALA A 55 -0.49 0.47 6.41
C ALA A 55 -1.38 -0.50 7.21
N THR A 56 -1.59 -1.70 6.68
CA THR A 56 -2.37 -2.74 7.38
C THR A 56 -1.68 -3.20 8.66
N LEU A 57 -0.37 -3.45 8.62
CA LEU A 57 0.41 -3.83 9.80
C LEU A 57 0.33 -2.76 10.89
N LEU A 58 0.56 -1.51 10.55
CA LEU A 58 0.50 -0.40 11.51
C LEU A 58 -0.90 -0.28 12.13
N SER A 59 -1.96 -0.45 11.33
CA SER A 59 -3.34 -0.43 11.84
C SER A 59 -3.59 -1.54 12.85
N LEU A 60 -3.17 -2.77 12.56
CA LEU A 60 -3.33 -3.92 13.44
C LEU A 60 -2.54 -3.78 14.75
N LEU A 61 -1.32 -3.23 14.66
CA LEU A 61 -0.47 -2.98 15.84
C LEU A 61 -1.02 -1.85 16.72
N GLU A 62 -1.46 -0.75 16.13
CA GLU A 62 -2.04 0.40 16.82
C GLU A 62 -3.31 -0.01 17.60
N ASP A 63 -4.15 -0.83 16.97
CA ASP A 63 -5.35 -1.38 17.60
C ASP A 63 -5.06 -2.51 18.59
N LYS A 64 -3.80 -2.93 18.73
CA LYS A 64 -3.37 -4.04 19.61
C LYS A 64 -4.06 -5.37 19.30
N TYR A 65 -4.45 -5.59 18.07
CA TYR A 65 -5.02 -6.87 17.64
C TYR A 65 -3.94 -7.94 17.50
N VAL A 66 -2.73 -7.53 17.19
CA VAL A 66 -1.55 -8.39 17.09
C VAL A 66 -0.32 -7.65 17.63
N ASP A 67 0.73 -8.39 17.94
CA ASP A 67 2.10 -7.90 18.05
C ASP A 67 3.00 -8.60 17.00
N ILE A 68 4.24 -8.14 16.85
CA ILE A 68 5.15 -8.66 15.82
C ILE A 68 5.51 -10.15 15.99
N ASN A 69 5.32 -10.72 17.18
CA ASN A 69 5.59 -12.12 17.50
C ASN A 69 4.30 -12.98 17.50
N SER A 70 3.13 -12.36 17.36
CA SER A 70 1.86 -13.09 17.21
C SER A 70 1.94 -14.02 16.01
N ILE A 71 1.34 -15.21 16.12
CA ILE A 71 1.36 -16.21 15.06
C ILE A 71 0.10 -16.08 14.19
N VAL A 72 0.29 -16.16 12.90
CA VAL A 72 -0.77 -16.24 11.89
C VAL A 72 -0.56 -17.48 11.04
N ASP A 73 -1.63 -18.22 10.78
CA ASP A 73 -1.62 -19.35 9.86
C ASP A 73 -1.88 -18.85 8.42
N CYS A 74 -0.89 -19.00 7.55
CA CYS A 74 -0.93 -18.60 6.15
C CYS A 74 -1.59 -19.65 5.23
N GLU A 75 -2.10 -20.76 5.79
CA GLU A 75 -2.86 -21.80 5.08
C GLU A 75 -2.14 -22.30 3.80
N GLY A 76 -0.84 -22.51 3.90
CA GLY A 76 -0.02 -22.93 2.76
C GLY A 76 0.16 -21.87 1.68
N GLY A 77 -0.11 -20.61 1.99
CA GLY A 77 0.03 -19.48 1.06
C GLY A 77 -1.14 -19.32 0.11
N GLN A 78 -2.30 -19.93 0.36
CA GLN A 78 -3.50 -19.70 -0.44
C GLN A 78 -4.80 -19.86 0.36
N LYS A 79 -5.72 -18.92 0.17
CA LYS A 79 -7.06 -18.94 0.79
C LYS A 79 -8.08 -18.30 -0.11
N ARG A 80 -9.32 -18.80 -0.03
CA ARG A 80 -10.47 -18.14 -0.68
C ARG A 80 -11.20 -17.25 0.32
N PHE A 81 -11.39 -16.01 -0.06
CA PHE A 81 -12.20 -15.04 0.68
C PHE A 81 -13.49 -14.78 -0.11
N TYR A 82 -14.61 -15.16 0.44
CA TYR A 82 -15.94 -14.98 -0.20
C TYR A 82 -15.99 -15.47 -1.66
N GLY A 83 -15.30 -16.57 -1.94
CA GLY A 83 -15.23 -17.18 -3.27
C GLY A 83 -14.05 -16.75 -4.14
N LEU A 84 -13.37 -15.64 -3.84
CA LEU A 84 -12.21 -15.17 -4.58
C LEU A 84 -10.89 -15.65 -3.95
N PRO A 85 -9.95 -16.17 -4.74
CA PRO A 85 -8.68 -16.66 -4.22
C PRO A 85 -7.71 -15.50 -3.96
N ILE A 86 -7.02 -15.55 -2.82
CA ILE A 86 -5.81 -14.78 -2.53
C ILE A 86 -4.66 -15.77 -2.41
N ARG A 87 -3.52 -15.44 -3.00
CA ARG A 87 -2.33 -16.31 -3.03
C ARG A 87 -1.09 -15.51 -2.70
N ASP A 88 -0.17 -16.14 -1.99
CA ASP A 88 1.18 -15.64 -1.78
C ASP A 88 2.05 -15.89 -3.01
N ALA A 89 3.12 -15.13 -3.16
CA ALA A 89 4.08 -15.33 -4.25
C ALA A 89 4.83 -16.68 -4.10
N HIS A 90 5.04 -17.12 -2.85
CA HIS A 90 5.63 -18.39 -2.50
C HIS A 90 4.63 -19.21 -1.70
N LEU A 91 4.36 -20.43 -2.17
CA LEU A 91 3.46 -21.36 -1.51
C LEU A 91 4.22 -22.22 -0.50
N GLY A 92 3.49 -22.80 0.46
CA GLY A 92 4.00 -23.77 1.42
C GLY A 92 4.21 -23.22 2.84
N ASP A 93 4.11 -21.91 3.04
CA ASP A 93 4.18 -21.35 4.38
C ASP A 93 2.91 -21.71 5.19
N GLY A 94 3.11 -22.31 6.36
CA GLY A 94 2.06 -22.58 7.35
C GLY A 94 1.96 -21.43 8.37
N GLN A 95 2.33 -21.72 9.61
CA GLN A 95 2.32 -20.71 10.67
C GLN A 95 3.57 -19.84 10.62
N LEU A 96 3.37 -18.52 10.61
CA LEU A 96 4.42 -17.51 10.64
C LEU A 96 4.17 -16.52 11.76
N THR A 97 5.26 -15.92 12.28
CA THR A 97 5.11 -14.69 13.07
C THR A 97 4.62 -13.56 12.18
N ILE A 98 3.97 -12.54 12.75
CA ILE A 98 3.58 -11.34 12.00
C ILE A 98 4.80 -10.68 11.34
N LYS A 99 5.93 -10.67 12.03
CA LYS A 99 7.21 -10.19 11.51
C LYS A 99 7.62 -10.97 10.26
N ASP A 100 7.58 -12.29 10.30
CA ASP A 100 7.98 -13.14 9.17
C ASP A 100 6.97 -13.07 8.03
N ALA A 101 5.66 -13.01 8.34
CA ALA A 101 4.61 -12.81 7.34
C ALA A 101 4.78 -11.48 6.59
N PHE A 102 5.18 -10.41 7.29
CA PHE A 102 5.51 -9.14 6.67
C PHE A 102 6.78 -9.23 5.83
N ALA A 103 7.85 -9.82 6.35
CA ALA A 103 9.13 -9.99 5.64
C ALA A 103 8.99 -10.84 4.37
N LYS A 104 8.17 -11.91 4.42
CA LYS A 104 7.84 -12.75 3.27
C LYS A 104 6.75 -12.15 2.37
N SER A 105 6.17 -11.04 2.78
CA SER A 105 5.08 -10.38 2.05
C SER A 105 3.85 -11.27 1.81
N SER A 106 3.42 -12.05 2.81
CA SER A 106 2.27 -12.92 2.69
C SER A 106 0.98 -12.11 2.47
N ASN A 107 0.30 -12.34 1.35
CA ASN A 107 -1.01 -11.77 1.04
C ASN A 107 -2.08 -12.40 1.94
N VAL A 108 -1.99 -13.73 2.11
CA VAL A 108 -2.97 -14.51 2.88
C VAL A 108 -2.99 -14.08 4.34
N ALA A 109 -1.80 -13.90 4.96
CA ALA A 109 -1.70 -13.45 6.34
C ALA A 109 -2.40 -12.09 6.55
N PHE A 110 -2.07 -11.09 5.74
CA PHE A 110 -2.62 -9.75 5.89
C PHE A 110 -4.10 -9.67 5.53
N ALA A 111 -4.53 -10.38 4.48
CA ALA A 111 -5.96 -10.48 4.13
C ALA A 111 -6.77 -11.14 5.26
N LYS A 112 -6.24 -12.23 5.86
CA LYS A 112 -6.90 -12.95 6.95
C LYS A 112 -7.04 -12.11 8.20
N LEU A 113 -5.97 -11.43 8.61
CA LEU A 113 -6.00 -10.55 9.78
C LEU A 113 -6.94 -9.37 9.58
N ALA A 114 -6.90 -8.72 8.42
CA ALA A 114 -7.80 -7.61 8.13
C ALA A 114 -9.25 -8.06 8.07
N ASP A 115 -9.55 -9.19 7.45
CA ASP A 115 -10.89 -9.77 7.42
C ASP A 115 -11.39 -10.09 8.84
N GLN A 116 -10.55 -10.72 9.66
CA GLN A 116 -10.88 -11.08 11.03
C GLN A 116 -11.23 -9.87 11.91
N TYR A 117 -10.48 -8.79 11.80
CA TYR A 117 -10.58 -7.68 12.74
C TYR A 117 -11.33 -6.47 12.20
N TYR A 118 -11.42 -6.30 10.87
CA TYR A 118 -12.01 -5.10 10.28
C TYR A 118 -13.23 -5.38 9.40
N HIS A 119 -13.58 -6.64 9.12
CA HIS A 119 -14.71 -6.95 8.26
C HIS A 119 -16.02 -6.33 8.77
N GLU A 120 -16.32 -6.52 10.06
CA GLU A 120 -17.54 -6.01 10.69
C GLU A 120 -17.42 -4.53 11.12
N GLN A 121 -16.22 -3.97 11.11
CA GLN A 121 -15.96 -2.59 11.51
C GLN A 121 -15.00 -1.88 10.52
N PRO A 122 -15.32 -1.84 9.24
CA PRO A 122 -14.42 -1.32 8.21
C PRO A 122 -14.06 0.15 8.40
N ALA A 123 -14.94 0.92 9.02
CA ALA A 123 -14.68 2.33 9.35
C ALA A 123 -13.43 2.53 10.21
N LYS A 124 -13.13 1.57 11.08
CA LYS A 124 -11.94 1.62 11.95
C LYS A 124 -10.65 1.49 11.13
N PHE A 125 -10.60 0.56 10.17
CA PHE A 125 -9.47 0.44 9.25
C PHE A 125 -9.31 1.69 8.39
N LEU A 126 -10.41 2.19 7.83
CA LEU A 126 -10.40 3.41 7.00
C LEU A 126 -9.96 4.65 7.78
N GLU A 127 -10.26 4.73 9.07
CA GLU A 127 -9.78 5.82 9.92
C GLU A 127 -8.25 5.79 10.07
N HIS A 128 -7.62 4.62 10.19
CA HIS A 128 -6.17 4.50 10.15
C HIS A 128 -5.61 4.98 8.81
N LEU A 129 -6.20 4.55 7.67
CA LEU A 129 -5.75 5.00 6.35
C LEU A 129 -5.86 6.54 6.20
N ARG A 130 -6.91 7.13 6.77
CA ARG A 130 -7.09 8.58 6.83
C ARG A 130 -6.01 9.26 7.69
N ARG A 131 -5.69 8.71 8.87
CA ARG A 131 -4.59 9.19 9.73
C ARG A 131 -3.25 9.09 9.03
N PHE A 132 -3.03 8.07 8.23
CA PHE A 132 -1.86 7.91 7.37
C PHE A 132 -1.90 8.82 6.12
N ARG A 133 -2.96 9.65 5.96
CA ARG A 133 -3.16 10.58 4.84
C ARG A 133 -3.22 9.91 3.45
N LEU A 134 -3.59 8.65 3.39
CA LEU A 134 -3.66 7.89 2.14
C LEU A 134 -4.92 8.21 1.31
N ASP A 135 -5.90 8.89 1.90
CA ASP A 135 -7.13 9.37 1.24
C ASP A 135 -7.11 10.86 0.87
N GLN A 136 -5.98 11.54 1.06
CA GLN A 136 -5.80 12.97 0.87
C GLN A 136 -4.70 13.24 -0.15
N MET A 137 -4.70 14.42 -0.76
CA MET A 137 -3.59 14.86 -1.60
C MET A 137 -2.31 14.98 -0.77
N THR A 138 -1.17 14.63 -1.36
CA THR A 138 0.15 14.66 -0.66
C THR A 138 0.53 16.06 -0.18
N GLY A 139 0.01 17.10 -0.82
CA GLY A 139 0.31 18.49 -0.49
C GLY A 139 1.68 18.96 -0.99
N VAL A 140 2.34 18.17 -1.86
CA VAL A 140 3.54 18.62 -2.55
C VAL A 140 3.22 19.82 -3.44
N ASP A 141 4.13 20.77 -3.53
CA ASP A 141 3.98 22.02 -4.29
C ASP A 141 4.32 21.88 -5.78
N ILE A 142 4.82 20.71 -6.20
CA ILE A 142 5.03 20.42 -7.62
C ILE A 142 3.68 20.16 -8.27
N THR A 143 3.30 21.02 -9.21
CA THR A 143 2.08 20.86 -10.00
C THR A 143 2.24 19.71 -10.99
N ALA A 144 1.64 18.59 -10.70
CA ALA A 144 1.44 17.50 -11.66
C ALA A 144 -0.06 17.30 -11.86
N SER A 145 -0.46 16.81 -13.03
CA SER A 145 -1.84 16.35 -13.24
C SER A 145 -2.20 15.35 -12.15
N SER A 146 -3.15 15.71 -11.34
CA SER A 146 -3.43 15.17 -10.01
C SER A 146 -3.65 13.66 -9.95
N GLY A 147 -2.69 12.94 -9.42
CA GLY A 147 -2.90 11.59 -8.91
C GLY A 147 -3.75 11.63 -7.63
N ARG A 148 -5.07 11.76 -7.79
CA ARG A 148 -5.99 11.75 -6.65
C ARG A 148 -6.02 10.34 -6.05
N PRO A 149 -5.78 10.18 -4.74
CA PRO A 149 -5.97 8.90 -4.10
C PRO A 149 -7.46 8.54 -4.08
N LEU A 150 -7.73 7.24 -4.11
CA LEU A 150 -9.08 6.70 -3.98
C LEU A 150 -9.05 5.55 -2.99
N ILE A 151 -9.64 5.77 -1.83
CA ILE A 151 -9.89 4.71 -0.84
C ILE A 151 -11.39 4.43 -0.86
N LYS A 152 -11.78 3.19 -1.16
CA LYS A 152 -13.20 2.80 -1.17
C LYS A 152 -13.83 2.98 0.20
N LYS A 153 -15.10 3.31 0.21
CA LYS A 153 -15.91 3.48 1.44
C LYS A 153 -17.04 2.45 1.45
N PRO A 154 -17.53 2.05 2.63
CA PRO A 154 -18.68 1.12 2.73
C PRO A 154 -19.94 1.60 2.00
N THR A 155 -20.07 2.90 1.76
CA THR A 155 -21.17 3.49 0.98
C THR A 155 -20.97 3.42 -0.53
N SER A 156 -19.79 2.98 -1.01
CA SER A 156 -19.51 2.85 -2.45
C SER A 156 -20.27 1.67 -3.04
N ARG A 157 -20.81 1.82 -4.25
CA ARG A 157 -21.48 0.73 -4.97
C ARG A 157 -20.59 -0.50 -5.22
N SER A 158 -19.29 -0.29 -5.31
CA SER A 158 -18.29 -1.33 -5.51
C SER A 158 -17.75 -1.93 -4.21
N TRP A 159 -18.28 -1.53 -3.05
CA TRP A 159 -17.93 -2.17 -1.78
C TRP A 159 -18.54 -3.56 -1.71
N SER A 160 -17.77 -4.54 -1.30
CA SER A 160 -18.20 -5.94 -1.17
C SER A 160 -17.53 -6.58 0.04
N LYS A 161 -17.92 -7.82 0.35
CA LYS A 161 -17.28 -8.59 1.42
C LYS A 161 -15.78 -8.83 1.18
N THR A 162 -15.34 -8.79 -0.08
CA THR A 162 -13.93 -8.98 -0.43
C THR A 162 -13.10 -7.72 -0.31
N THR A 163 -13.71 -6.53 -0.16
CA THR A 163 -12.98 -5.26 -0.19
C THR A 163 -11.92 -5.18 0.92
N ILE A 164 -12.23 -5.50 2.16
CA ILE A 164 -11.25 -5.46 3.26
C ILE A 164 -10.09 -6.44 3.04
N PRO A 165 -10.32 -7.75 2.75
CA PRO A 165 -9.23 -8.67 2.44
C PRO A 165 -8.31 -8.22 1.30
N PHE A 166 -8.88 -7.66 0.22
CA PHE A 166 -8.10 -7.21 -0.93
C PHE A 166 -7.36 -5.90 -0.65
N MET A 167 -8.01 -4.95 0.02
CA MET A 167 -7.38 -3.70 0.43
C MET A 167 -6.17 -3.94 1.36
N ALA A 168 -6.24 -4.96 2.22
CA ALA A 168 -5.18 -5.28 3.17
C ALA A 168 -3.82 -5.58 2.53
N HIS A 169 -3.79 -5.99 1.26
CA HIS A 169 -2.54 -6.26 0.56
C HIS A 169 -2.35 -5.40 -0.71
N GLY A 170 -3.08 -4.27 -0.79
CA GLY A 170 -2.82 -3.20 -1.74
C GLY A 170 -3.62 -3.26 -3.03
N TYR A 171 -4.85 -3.78 -2.97
CA TYR A 171 -5.79 -3.81 -4.10
C TYR A 171 -7.11 -3.15 -3.72
N GLU A 172 -7.85 -2.67 -4.71
CA GLU A 172 -9.12 -1.95 -4.55
C GLU A 172 -8.99 -0.51 -4.01
N GLU A 173 -7.78 -0.01 -3.82
CA GLU A 173 -7.46 1.39 -3.55
C GLU A 173 -6.44 1.92 -4.56
N LEU A 174 -6.43 3.24 -4.75
CA LEU A 174 -5.48 3.91 -5.63
C LEU A 174 -4.73 4.98 -4.83
N VAL A 175 -3.40 4.90 -4.83
CA VAL A 175 -2.52 5.91 -4.23
C VAL A 175 -1.31 6.16 -5.15
N THR A 176 -0.67 7.31 -5.02
CA THR A 176 0.55 7.56 -5.78
C THR A 176 1.78 6.97 -5.08
N PRO A 177 2.88 6.71 -5.78
CA PRO A 177 4.15 6.31 -5.16
C PRO A 177 4.61 7.26 -4.05
N LEU A 178 4.36 8.56 -4.18
CA LEU A 178 4.70 9.55 -3.15
C LEU A 178 3.91 9.32 -1.84
N HIS A 179 2.63 8.92 -1.89
CA HIS A 179 1.88 8.57 -0.68
C HIS A 179 2.55 7.41 0.08
N MET A 180 2.95 6.37 -0.62
CA MET A 180 3.63 5.24 0.02
C MET A 180 4.99 5.64 0.57
N LEU A 181 5.76 6.46 -0.15
CA LEU A 181 7.03 6.98 0.34
C LEU A 181 6.86 7.82 1.62
N MET A 182 5.83 8.67 1.69
CA MET A 182 5.51 9.45 2.89
C MET A 182 5.23 8.55 4.09
N LEU A 183 4.47 7.46 3.91
CA LEU A 183 4.17 6.51 4.98
C LEU A 183 5.44 5.81 5.48
N TYR A 184 6.27 5.29 4.56
CA TYR A 184 7.54 4.65 4.92
C TYR A 184 8.51 5.63 5.59
N ASN A 185 8.58 6.86 5.11
CA ASN A 185 9.40 7.91 5.73
C ASN A 185 8.91 8.27 7.14
N ALA A 186 7.58 8.27 7.37
CA ALA A 186 7.05 8.50 8.70
C ALA A 186 7.50 7.43 9.70
N VAL A 187 7.53 6.16 9.30
CA VAL A 187 8.07 5.07 10.13
C VAL A 187 9.55 5.29 10.41
N ALA A 188 10.34 5.64 9.39
CA ALA A 188 11.77 5.92 9.53
C ALA A 188 12.09 7.20 10.32
N ASN A 189 11.08 8.04 10.58
CA ASN A 189 11.17 9.32 11.31
C ASN A 189 10.38 9.27 12.63
N ASP A 190 10.45 8.14 13.33
CA ASP A 190 9.81 7.95 14.64
C ASP A 190 8.31 8.28 14.65
N GLY A 191 7.60 7.94 13.58
CA GLY A 191 6.17 8.16 13.41
C GLY A 191 5.79 9.57 12.95
N LYS A 192 6.74 10.45 12.66
CA LYS A 192 6.50 11.82 12.22
C LYS A 192 6.40 11.89 10.70
N MET A 193 5.19 12.06 10.18
CA MET A 193 4.99 12.27 8.75
C MET A 193 5.25 13.72 8.37
N MET A 194 6.26 13.92 7.53
CA MET A 194 6.62 15.24 7.02
C MET A 194 5.86 15.54 5.72
N LYS A 195 5.47 16.81 5.53
CA LYS A 195 4.91 17.27 4.25
C LYS A 195 6.01 17.29 3.20
N PRO A 196 5.81 16.69 2.02
CA PRO A 196 6.80 16.75 0.93
C PRO A 196 6.85 18.16 0.31
N TYR A 197 8.06 18.61 -0.06
CA TYR A 197 8.30 19.90 -0.74
C TYR A 197 9.57 19.87 -1.58
#